data_b36908c355b1559dba9b7a3a06a86e69
#
_entry.id   b36908c355b1559dba9b7a3a06a86e69
#
_cell.length_a   1.000
_cell.length_b   1.000
_cell.length_c   1.000
_cell.angle_alpha   90.00
_cell.angle_beta   90.00
_cell.angle_gamma   90.00
#
_symmetry.space_group_name_H-M   'P 1'
#
loop_
_entity.id
_entity.type
_entity.pdbx_description
1 polymer ?
#
loop_
_entity_poly.entity_id
_entity_poly.type
_entity_poly.pdbx_seq_one_letter_code
_entity_poly.pdbx_strand_id
1 'polypeptide(L)'
;RSDIIVSILPDTKNTKNFVNSNFLKKMKKSSLLINIGRGPAVNEVDLIKHIKNNPSFFASLDVFNREPLIKKHKFWSNKNITITPHVAAITDHDSSIGYLYKRFMDFKKNKKIKSDVDIKLGY
;
A
#
# COMPACT_ATOMS: atom_id res chain seq x y z
N ARG A 1 -19.68 9.81 -0.34
CA ARG A 1 -18.52 10.06 -1.25
C ARG A 1 -17.41 10.72 -0.45
N SER A 2 -16.26 10.05 -0.36
CA SER A 2 -15.13 10.50 0.47
C SER A 2 -14.27 11.51 -0.28
N ASP A 3 -13.65 12.43 0.47
CA ASP A 3 -12.66 13.38 -0.05
C ASP A 3 -11.25 12.77 0.01
N ILE A 4 -11.03 11.85 0.93
CA ILE A 4 -9.77 11.12 1.10
C ILE A 4 -10.07 9.63 1.11
N ILE A 5 -9.30 8.87 0.34
CA ILE A 5 -9.33 7.40 0.35
C ILE A 5 -7.92 6.91 0.70
N VAL A 6 -7.83 6.07 1.73
CA VAL A 6 -6.58 5.44 2.15
C VAL A 6 -6.63 3.95 1.80
N SER A 7 -5.65 3.51 1.02
CA SER A 7 -5.43 2.10 0.68
C SER A 7 -4.36 1.53 1.61
N ILE A 8 -4.73 0.48 2.36
CA ILE A 8 -3.85 -0.37 3.17
C ILE A 8 -3.97 -1.85 2.74
N LEU A 9 -4.25 -2.06 1.47
CA LEU A 9 -4.47 -3.39 0.92
C LEU A 9 -3.16 -4.18 0.88
N PRO A 10 -3.19 -5.49 1.22
CA PRO A 10 -2.06 -6.40 1.05
C PRO A 10 -1.82 -6.68 -0.46
N ASP A 11 -0.66 -7.26 -0.79
CA ASP A 11 -0.36 -7.73 -2.15
C ASP A 11 -0.89 -9.16 -2.32
N THR A 12 -2.04 -9.29 -2.94
CA THR A 12 -2.69 -10.57 -3.25
C THR A 12 -3.22 -10.57 -4.68
N LYS A 13 -3.59 -11.74 -5.20
CA LYS A 13 -4.24 -11.83 -6.51
C LYS A 13 -5.52 -11.00 -6.60
N ASN A 14 -6.27 -10.90 -5.50
CA ASN A 14 -7.56 -10.19 -5.45
C ASN A 14 -7.41 -8.67 -5.29
N THR A 15 -6.28 -8.20 -4.76
CA THR A 15 -6.03 -6.78 -4.52
C THR A 15 -5.18 -6.14 -5.62
N LYS A 16 -4.55 -6.96 -6.48
CA LYS A 16 -3.76 -6.46 -7.61
C LYS A 16 -4.60 -5.61 -8.55
N ASN A 17 -4.13 -4.38 -8.81
CA ASN A 17 -4.83 -3.39 -9.62
C ASN A 17 -6.27 -3.09 -9.12
N PHE A 18 -6.51 -3.22 -7.82
CA PHE A 18 -7.82 -2.88 -7.23
C PHE A 18 -8.17 -1.42 -7.50
N VAL A 19 -7.20 -0.51 -7.30
CA VAL A 19 -7.33 0.90 -7.66
C VAL A 19 -6.95 1.08 -9.14
N ASN A 20 -7.89 0.77 -10.01
CA ASN A 20 -7.80 0.91 -11.47
C ASN A 20 -8.67 2.07 -11.98
N SER A 21 -8.77 2.24 -13.30
CA SER A 21 -9.55 3.30 -13.93
C SER A 21 -11.02 3.30 -13.51
N ASN A 22 -11.63 2.12 -13.31
CA ASN A 22 -13.02 2.02 -12.89
C ASN A 22 -13.23 2.48 -11.44
N PHE A 23 -12.27 2.16 -10.57
CA PHE A 23 -12.27 2.65 -9.19
C PHE A 23 -12.08 4.17 -9.16
N LEU A 24 -11.04 4.66 -9.84
CA LEU A 24 -10.67 6.08 -9.86
C LEU A 24 -11.80 6.97 -10.41
N LYS A 25 -12.52 6.53 -11.43
CA LYS A 25 -13.70 7.24 -11.97
C LYS A 25 -14.83 7.44 -10.95
N LYS A 26 -14.91 6.61 -9.91
CA LYS A 26 -15.92 6.72 -8.85
C LYS A 26 -15.50 7.69 -7.75
N MET A 27 -14.24 8.08 -7.70
CA MET A 27 -13.73 9.08 -6.76
C MET A 27 -14.15 10.50 -7.19
N LYS A 28 -14.16 11.43 -6.25
CA LYS A 28 -14.34 12.86 -6.57
C LYS A 28 -13.15 13.36 -7.37
N LYS A 29 -13.38 14.26 -8.31
CA LYS A 29 -12.32 14.86 -9.14
C LYS A 29 -11.28 15.68 -8.35
N SER A 30 -11.63 16.09 -7.13
CA SER A 30 -10.80 16.88 -6.22
C SER A 30 -10.46 16.11 -4.94
N SER A 31 -10.39 14.77 -5.02
CA SER A 31 -10.07 13.93 -3.85
C SER A 31 -8.58 13.57 -3.78
N LEU A 32 -8.20 13.04 -2.62
CA LEU A 32 -6.86 12.52 -2.33
C LEU A 32 -6.90 11.00 -2.23
N LEU A 33 -6.04 10.33 -2.98
CA LEU A 33 -5.73 8.91 -2.80
C LEU A 33 -4.43 8.78 -2.02
N ILE A 34 -4.44 8.02 -0.93
CA ILE A 34 -3.25 7.67 -0.16
C ILE A 34 -3.03 6.17 -0.28
N ASN A 35 -1.83 5.72 -0.67
CA ASN A 35 -1.48 4.29 -0.66
C ASN A 35 -0.29 4.06 0.26
N ILE A 36 -0.55 3.42 1.40
CA ILE A 36 0.42 3.00 2.42
C ILE A 36 0.36 1.47 2.65
N GLY A 37 -0.32 0.76 1.76
CA GLY A 37 -0.42 -0.70 1.81
C GLY A 37 0.68 -1.38 0.99
N ARG A 38 0.34 -1.77 -0.25
CA ARG A 38 1.30 -2.36 -1.19
C ARG A 38 1.12 -1.75 -2.59
N GLY A 39 2.24 -1.55 -3.30
CA GLY A 39 2.27 -0.92 -4.61
C GLY A 39 1.36 -1.57 -5.65
N PRO A 40 1.37 -2.91 -5.80
CA PRO A 40 0.53 -3.59 -6.79
C PRO A 40 -0.99 -3.39 -6.65
N ALA A 41 -1.47 -2.87 -5.50
CA ALA A 41 -2.87 -2.53 -5.34
C ALA A 41 -3.32 -1.37 -6.25
N VAL A 42 -2.40 -0.52 -6.69
CA VAL A 42 -2.67 0.64 -7.56
C VAL A 42 -2.14 0.39 -8.97
N ASN A 43 -3.01 0.55 -9.97
CA ASN A 43 -2.58 0.61 -11.36
C ASN A 43 -1.97 2.00 -11.64
N GLU A 44 -0.64 2.06 -11.71
CA GLU A 44 0.12 3.31 -11.85
C GLU A 44 -0.17 4.04 -13.17
N VAL A 45 -0.42 3.29 -14.25
CA VAL A 45 -0.76 3.86 -15.56
C VAL A 45 -2.13 4.54 -15.50
N ASP A 46 -3.11 3.88 -14.91
CA ASP A 46 -4.46 4.42 -14.75
C ASP A 46 -4.47 5.65 -13.84
N LEU A 47 -3.68 5.62 -12.75
CA LEU A 47 -3.54 6.74 -11.85
C LEU A 47 -2.96 7.98 -12.55
N ILE A 48 -1.87 7.83 -13.30
CA ILE A 48 -1.27 8.92 -14.08
C ILE A 48 -2.29 9.51 -15.05
N LYS A 49 -3.04 8.65 -15.75
CA LYS A 49 -4.08 9.06 -16.70
C LYS A 49 -5.23 9.82 -16.01
N HIS A 50 -5.62 9.32 -14.83
CA HIS A 50 -6.68 9.94 -14.05
C HIS A 50 -6.28 11.34 -13.56
N ILE A 51 -5.09 11.50 -13.00
CA ILE A 51 -4.55 12.80 -12.55
C ILE A 51 -4.45 13.79 -13.71
N LYS A 52 -3.94 13.34 -14.88
CA LYS A 52 -3.87 14.21 -16.08
C LYS A 52 -5.23 14.79 -16.46
N ASN A 53 -6.30 14.01 -16.33
CA ASN A 53 -7.65 14.41 -16.68
C ASN A 53 -8.41 15.12 -15.53
N ASN A 54 -7.86 15.13 -14.32
CA ASN A 54 -8.44 15.73 -13.12
C ASN A 54 -7.36 16.50 -12.34
N PRO A 55 -7.02 17.73 -12.74
CA PRO A 55 -5.91 18.50 -12.15
C PRO A 55 -6.04 18.83 -10.66
N SER A 56 -7.24 18.68 -10.10
CA SER A 56 -7.52 18.87 -8.66
C SER A 56 -7.45 17.56 -7.88
N PHE A 57 -7.13 16.43 -8.53
CA PHE A 57 -6.93 15.13 -7.86
C PHE A 57 -5.47 15.00 -7.44
N PHE A 58 -5.25 14.51 -6.22
CA PHE A 58 -3.92 14.30 -5.66
C PHE A 58 -3.73 12.84 -5.24
N ALA A 59 -2.48 12.39 -5.23
CA ALA A 59 -2.10 11.09 -4.68
C ALA A 59 -0.88 11.22 -3.76
N SER A 60 -0.87 10.48 -2.65
CA SER A 60 0.29 10.29 -1.78
C SER A 60 0.62 8.80 -1.74
N LEU A 61 1.81 8.45 -2.22
CA LEU A 61 2.22 7.08 -2.45
C LEU A 61 3.49 6.78 -1.65
N ASP A 62 3.39 5.83 -0.72
CA ASP A 62 4.52 5.34 0.08
C ASP A 62 5.09 4.05 -0.51
N VAL A 63 4.32 3.38 -1.37
CA VAL A 63 4.64 2.07 -1.95
C VAL A 63 4.40 2.03 -3.46
N PHE A 64 5.19 1.22 -4.20
CA PHE A 64 5.21 1.20 -5.65
C PHE A 64 5.22 -0.23 -6.19
N ASN A 65 4.84 -0.41 -7.47
CA ASN A 65 4.90 -1.72 -8.14
C ASN A 65 6.33 -2.27 -8.21
N ARG A 66 7.30 -1.38 -8.31
CA ARG A 66 8.73 -1.71 -8.25
C ARG A 66 9.42 -0.80 -7.27
N GLU A 67 10.05 -1.38 -6.28
CA GLU A 67 10.84 -0.68 -5.26
C GLU A 67 12.32 -1.10 -5.33
N PRO A 68 13.24 -0.14 -5.24
CA PRO A 68 13.04 1.31 -5.22
C PRO A 68 12.45 1.83 -6.53
N LEU A 69 11.66 2.93 -6.44
CA LEU A 69 11.06 3.57 -7.62
C LEU A 69 12.16 4.05 -8.57
N ILE A 70 12.09 3.66 -9.84
CA ILE A 70 13.12 3.99 -10.83
C ILE A 70 13.23 5.50 -11.06
N LYS A 71 14.46 6.02 -11.25
CA LYS A 71 14.75 7.46 -11.38
C LYS A 71 13.97 8.17 -12.50
N LYS A 72 13.60 7.45 -13.58
CA LYS A 72 12.85 8.01 -14.72
C LYS A 72 11.33 7.80 -14.61
N HIS A 73 10.82 7.36 -13.45
CA HIS A 73 9.39 7.13 -13.28
C HIS A 73 8.60 8.45 -13.38
N LYS A 74 7.44 8.39 -14.06
CA LYS A 74 6.58 9.56 -14.30
C LYS A 74 6.02 10.20 -13.01
N PHE A 75 6.03 9.46 -11.90
CA PHE A 75 5.61 10.00 -10.62
C PHE A 75 6.51 11.13 -10.13
N TRP A 76 7.83 11.05 -10.35
CA TRP A 76 8.78 12.06 -9.91
C TRP A 76 8.52 13.47 -10.48
N SER A 77 8.01 13.54 -11.70
CA SER A 77 7.72 14.81 -12.38
C SER A 77 6.27 15.28 -12.23
N ASN A 78 5.43 14.52 -11.51
CA ASN A 78 4.02 14.85 -11.39
C ASN A 78 3.76 15.63 -10.10
N LYS A 79 3.45 16.92 -10.22
CA LYS A 79 3.20 17.83 -9.10
C LYS A 79 2.01 17.46 -8.20
N ASN A 80 1.14 16.58 -8.66
CA ASN A 80 -0.03 16.11 -7.92
C ASN A 80 0.25 14.78 -7.21
N ILE A 81 1.49 14.27 -7.27
CA ILE A 81 1.89 13.03 -6.59
C ILE A 81 2.96 13.35 -5.55
N THR A 82 2.69 13.04 -4.31
CA THR A 82 3.67 13.01 -3.23
C THR A 82 4.21 11.60 -3.08
N ILE A 83 5.52 11.47 -2.90
CA ILE A 83 6.23 10.20 -2.78
C ILE A 83 6.94 10.15 -1.43
N THR A 84 6.79 9.05 -0.72
CA THR A 84 7.61 8.70 0.46
C THR A 84 8.26 7.33 0.26
N PRO A 85 9.41 7.05 0.88
CA PRO A 85 10.21 5.87 0.57
C PRO A 85 9.85 4.65 1.44
N HIS A 86 8.60 4.21 1.43
CA HIS A 86 8.07 3.05 2.18
C HIS A 86 8.35 3.17 3.69
N VAL A 87 7.94 4.29 4.27
CA VAL A 87 8.20 4.65 5.68
C VAL A 87 6.91 4.93 6.48
N ALA A 88 5.74 4.69 5.90
CA ALA A 88 4.47 4.99 6.55
C ALA A 88 4.19 4.14 7.80
N ALA A 89 4.88 3.00 7.95
CA ALA A 89 4.82 2.16 9.14
C ALA A 89 6.24 1.77 9.58
N ILE A 90 6.73 2.40 10.63
CA ILE A 90 8.00 2.03 11.26
C ILE A 90 7.72 0.90 12.26
N THR A 91 8.46 -0.20 12.11
CA THR A 91 8.38 -1.33 13.05
C THR A 91 8.94 -0.91 14.41
N ASP A 92 8.12 -1.04 15.45
CA ASP A 92 8.61 -0.91 16.82
C ASP A 92 9.42 -2.14 17.20
N HIS A 93 10.73 -1.95 17.40
CA HIS A 93 11.66 -3.04 17.65
C HIS A 93 11.35 -3.79 18.96
N ASP A 94 11.01 -3.08 20.02
CA ASP A 94 10.81 -3.68 21.34
C ASP A 94 9.56 -4.57 21.35
N SER A 95 8.46 -4.09 20.79
CA SER A 95 7.23 -4.88 20.61
C SER A 95 7.48 -6.10 19.72
N SER A 96 8.24 -5.96 18.64
CA SER A 96 8.54 -7.04 17.71
C SER A 96 9.40 -8.12 18.35
N ILE A 97 10.44 -7.73 19.10
CA ILE A 97 11.30 -8.67 19.84
C ILE A 97 10.49 -9.41 20.91
N GLY A 98 9.66 -8.70 21.67
CA GLY A 98 8.80 -9.30 22.68
C GLY A 98 7.83 -10.33 22.10
N TYR A 99 7.23 -10.02 20.95
CA TYR A 99 6.37 -10.95 20.23
C TYR A 99 7.12 -12.20 19.75
N LEU A 100 8.27 -12.04 19.10
CA LEU A 100 9.10 -13.15 18.62
C LEU A 100 9.60 -14.03 19.76
N TYR A 101 10.06 -13.42 20.87
CA TYR A 101 10.49 -14.15 22.05
C TYR A 101 9.36 -15.01 22.64
N LYS A 102 8.16 -14.44 22.77
CA LYS A 102 6.98 -15.18 23.23
C LYS A 102 6.70 -16.40 22.33
N ARG A 103 6.71 -16.22 21.00
CA ARG A 103 6.52 -17.32 20.03
C ARG A 103 7.59 -18.39 20.16
N PHE A 104 8.86 -17.99 20.31
CA PHE A 104 9.97 -18.91 20.52
C PHE A 104 9.79 -19.73 21.82
N MET A 105 9.37 -19.10 22.91
CA MET A 105 9.13 -19.79 24.18
C MET A 105 7.94 -20.75 24.09
N ASP A 106 6.88 -20.39 23.37
CA ASP A 106 5.76 -21.29 23.12
C ASP A 106 6.19 -22.51 22.28
N PHE A 107 7.03 -22.31 21.27
CA PHE A 107 7.63 -23.40 20.49
C PHE A 107 8.46 -24.33 21.38
N LYS A 108 9.35 -23.81 22.23
CA LYS A 108 10.16 -24.61 23.16
C LYS A 108 9.31 -25.44 24.13
N LYS A 109 8.13 -24.98 24.48
CA LYS A 109 7.19 -25.68 25.37
C LYS A 109 6.28 -26.65 24.60
N ASN A 110 6.58 -26.95 23.34
CA ASN A 110 5.76 -27.79 22.44
C ASN A 110 4.28 -27.34 22.34
N LYS A 111 4.01 -26.07 22.56
CA LYS A 111 2.67 -25.53 22.34
C LYS A 111 2.40 -25.41 20.85
N LYS A 112 1.16 -25.65 20.46
CA LYS A 112 0.72 -25.43 19.07
C LYS A 112 0.80 -23.94 18.77
N ILE A 113 1.71 -23.56 17.88
CA ILE A 113 1.82 -22.18 17.38
C ILE A 113 0.76 -22.00 16.30
N LYS A 114 -0.20 -21.12 16.56
CA LYS A 114 -1.16 -20.72 15.52
C LYS A 114 -0.48 -19.70 14.59
N SER A 115 -0.55 -19.93 13.29
CA SER A 115 -0.13 -18.91 12.31
C SER A 115 -1.03 -17.69 12.42
N ASP A 116 -0.44 -16.50 12.41
CA ASP A 116 -1.19 -15.23 12.32
C ASP A 116 -1.46 -14.86 10.85
N VAL A 117 -0.88 -15.63 9.93
CA VAL A 117 -1.05 -15.45 8.49
C VAL A 117 -1.82 -16.63 7.91
N ASP A 118 -2.85 -16.36 7.16
CA ASP A 118 -3.51 -17.36 6.32
C ASP A 118 -2.71 -17.53 5.02
N ILE A 119 -2.05 -18.68 4.89
CA ILE A 119 -1.18 -18.99 3.73
C ILE A 119 -1.98 -18.98 2.41
N LYS A 120 -3.27 -19.32 2.44
CA LYS A 120 -4.12 -19.34 1.24
C LYS A 120 -4.50 -17.93 0.80
N LEU A 121 -4.71 -17.04 1.75
CA LEU A 121 -5.04 -15.64 1.50
C LEU A 121 -3.79 -14.79 1.25
N GLY A 122 -2.63 -15.19 1.81
CA GLY A 122 -1.36 -14.48 1.66
C GLY A 122 -1.18 -13.30 2.65
N TYR A 123 -2.00 -13.21 3.68
CA TYR A 123 -1.93 -12.19 4.73
C TYR A 123 -2.60 -12.63 6.02
#